data_dd2a4ab56ee3474ea56af4a539524977
#
_entry.id   dd2a4ab56ee3474ea56af4a539524977
#
_cell.length_a   1.000
_cell.length_b   1.000
_cell.length_c   1.000
_cell.angle_alpha   90.00
_cell.angle_beta   90.00
_cell.angle_gamma   90.00
#
_symmetry.space_group_name_H-M   'P 1'
#
loop_
_entity.id
_entity.type
_entity.pdbx_description
1 polymer ?
#
loop_
_entity_poly.entity_id
_entity_poly.type
_entity_poly.pdbx_seq_one_letter_code
_entity_poly.pdbx_strand_id
1 'polypeptide(L)'
;MKSDPELYDYLPYRNRPKITWPNGARVAFWVAPNIEFYELEPPGNPQRTPWGRPNPDVLAYSWRDYGNRAGFWRMMEAMERYGVRGSVSLNVAVCEHHPEVIAECVKRDWEFYSHGIYNTRYTYGMSEAQERALIEDAFATVQKHTGQRLAGWLSPALTNTERTLD
;
A
#
# COMPACT_ATOMS: atom_id res chain seq x y z
N MET A 1 -22.87 -7.84 -26.67
CA MET A 1 -23.01 -8.71 -25.51
C MET A 1 -22.55 -7.90 -24.31
N LYS A 2 -23.38 -7.72 -23.29
CA LYS A 2 -23.03 -6.95 -22.09
C LYS A 2 -22.42 -7.94 -21.09
N SER A 3 -21.16 -7.72 -20.73
CA SER A 3 -20.50 -8.51 -19.71
C SER A 3 -20.69 -7.79 -18.38
N ASP A 4 -21.34 -8.44 -17.43
CA ASP A 4 -21.47 -7.99 -16.05
C ASP A 4 -20.51 -8.82 -15.20
N PRO A 5 -19.58 -8.22 -14.45
CA PRO A 5 -18.64 -8.95 -13.61
C PRO A 5 -19.29 -9.58 -12.37
N GLU A 6 -20.53 -9.20 -12.03
CA GLU A 6 -21.29 -9.69 -10.87
C GLU A 6 -20.55 -9.55 -9.51
N LEU A 7 -19.56 -8.66 -9.43
CA LEU A 7 -18.77 -8.42 -8.21
C LEU A 7 -19.52 -7.54 -7.20
N TYR A 8 -20.37 -6.65 -7.69
CA TYR A 8 -21.19 -5.74 -6.86
C TYR A 8 -22.34 -5.18 -7.69
N ASP A 9 -23.43 -4.80 -7.02
CA ASP A 9 -24.60 -4.21 -7.67
C ASP A 9 -24.32 -2.83 -8.24
N TYR A 10 -24.85 -2.57 -9.44
CA TYR A 10 -24.87 -1.22 -9.97
C TYR A 10 -25.87 -0.35 -9.21
N LEU A 11 -25.35 0.53 -8.36
CA LEU A 11 -26.15 1.50 -7.62
C LEU A 11 -25.91 2.91 -8.18
N PRO A 12 -26.81 3.45 -9.02
CA PRO A 12 -26.65 4.77 -9.61
C PRO A 12 -26.67 5.86 -8.52
N TYR A 13 -25.89 6.91 -8.73
CA TYR A 13 -25.75 8.02 -7.77
C TYR A 13 -27.10 8.57 -7.27
N ARG A 14 -28.09 8.69 -8.15
CA ARG A 14 -29.43 9.23 -7.81
C ARG A 14 -30.19 8.37 -6.82
N ASN A 15 -29.87 7.09 -6.72
CA ASN A 15 -30.55 6.12 -5.85
C ASN A 15 -29.76 5.84 -4.56
N ARG A 16 -28.59 6.48 -4.38
CA ARG A 16 -27.78 6.29 -3.19
C ARG A 16 -28.38 7.05 -1.99
N PRO A 17 -28.38 6.46 -0.80
CA PRO A 17 -28.76 7.17 0.40
C PRO A 17 -27.83 8.36 0.65
N LYS A 18 -28.36 9.43 1.22
CA LYS A 18 -27.53 10.57 1.63
C LYS A 18 -26.57 10.14 2.74
N ILE A 19 -25.28 10.35 2.48
CA ILE A 19 -24.25 10.06 3.48
C ILE A 19 -24.31 11.14 4.56
N THR A 20 -24.40 10.72 5.82
CA THR A 20 -24.26 11.57 6.98
C THR A 20 -22.98 11.17 7.72
N TRP A 21 -22.08 12.14 7.86
CA TRP A 21 -20.82 11.92 8.56
C TRP A 21 -21.02 12.06 10.08
N PRO A 22 -20.22 11.35 10.91
CA PRO A 22 -20.25 11.51 12.36
C PRO A 22 -20.07 12.97 12.79
N ASN A 23 -20.68 13.34 13.91
CA ASN A 23 -20.57 14.68 14.52
C ASN A 23 -21.01 15.84 13.62
N GLY A 24 -21.87 15.58 12.63
CA GLY A 24 -22.32 16.62 11.70
C GLY A 24 -21.25 17.11 10.74
N ALA A 25 -20.15 16.38 10.59
CA ALA A 25 -19.09 16.71 9.64
C ALA A 25 -19.63 16.76 8.20
N ARG A 26 -19.10 17.68 7.42
CA ARG A 26 -19.51 17.90 6.02
C ARG A 26 -18.50 17.30 5.03
N VAL A 27 -17.29 17.05 5.49
CA VAL A 27 -16.19 16.52 4.69
C VAL A 27 -15.47 15.42 5.48
N ALA A 28 -15.18 14.30 4.83
CA ALA A 28 -14.20 13.33 5.29
C ALA A 28 -12.85 13.67 4.65
N PHE A 29 -11.82 13.85 5.46
CA PHE A 29 -10.47 14.11 5.00
C PHE A 29 -9.58 12.92 5.38
N TRP A 30 -8.91 12.37 4.41
CA TRP A 30 -8.08 11.18 4.57
C TRP A 30 -6.74 11.37 3.87
N VAL A 31 -5.65 11.10 4.57
CA VAL A 31 -4.29 11.15 4.02
C VAL A 31 -3.69 9.77 4.07
N ALA A 32 -3.36 9.24 2.91
CA ALA A 32 -2.77 7.92 2.73
C ALA A 32 -1.35 8.05 2.15
N PRO A 33 -0.33 8.22 3.00
CA PRO A 33 1.05 8.24 2.52
C PRO A 33 1.44 6.85 1.99
N ASN A 34 2.02 6.80 0.80
CA ASN A 34 2.67 5.61 0.30
C ASN A 34 4.10 5.55 0.84
N ILE A 35 4.39 4.54 1.64
CA ILE A 35 5.74 4.25 2.14
C ILE A 35 6.21 2.97 1.46
N GLU A 36 7.04 3.13 0.45
CA GLU A 36 7.36 2.09 -0.51
C GLU A 36 8.83 1.69 -0.44
N PHE A 37 9.10 0.42 -0.73
CA PHE A 37 10.44 -0.12 -0.89
C PHE A 37 10.62 -0.72 -2.28
N TYR A 38 11.61 -0.24 -2.99
CA TYR A 38 12.02 -0.74 -4.29
C TYR A 38 13.31 -1.54 -4.17
N GLU A 39 13.35 -2.71 -4.79
CA GLU A 39 14.57 -3.51 -4.83
C GLU A 39 15.59 -2.92 -5.81
N LEU A 40 16.86 -2.97 -5.46
CA LEU A 40 17.96 -2.59 -6.35
C LEU A 40 18.06 -3.54 -7.56
N GLU A 41 17.81 -4.82 -7.30
CA GLU A 41 17.80 -5.91 -8.28
C GLU A 41 16.38 -6.52 -8.31
N PRO A 42 15.40 -5.82 -8.91
CA PRO A 42 14.05 -6.31 -8.94
C PRO A 42 13.94 -7.57 -9.81
N PRO A 43 13.02 -8.50 -9.46
CA PRO A 43 12.74 -9.65 -10.31
C PRO A 43 12.25 -9.20 -11.69
N GLY A 44 12.53 -9.99 -12.71
CA GLY A 44 12.03 -9.75 -14.06
C GLY A 44 10.51 -9.66 -14.07
N ASN A 45 9.98 -8.64 -14.73
CA ASN A 45 8.55 -8.45 -14.88
C ASN A 45 8.15 -8.42 -16.35
N PRO A 46 7.63 -9.52 -16.90
CA PRO A 46 7.27 -9.62 -18.30
C PRO A 46 6.15 -8.66 -18.73
N GLN A 47 5.38 -8.13 -17.79
CA GLN A 47 4.26 -7.21 -18.08
C GLN A 47 4.66 -5.74 -18.08
N ARG A 48 5.87 -5.39 -17.63
CA ARG A 48 6.42 -4.03 -17.70
C ARG A 48 7.43 -3.81 -18.83
N THR A 49 7.56 -4.71 -19.75
CA THR A 49 8.25 -4.42 -21.00
C THR A 49 7.35 -3.49 -21.85
N PRO A 50 7.82 -2.32 -22.34
CA PRO A 50 8.94 -2.29 -23.28
C PRO A 50 10.17 -1.53 -22.77
N TRP A 51 10.19 -1.05 -21.57
CA TRP A 51 11.31 -0.27 -21.06
C TRP A 51 12.28 -1.22 -20.36
N GLY A 52 13.24 -1.71 -21.12
CA GLY A 52 14.37 -2.44 -20.55
C GLY A 52 15.04 -1.58 -19.47
N ARG A 53 14.85 -1.94 -18.21
CA ARG A 53 15.60 -1.31 -17.13
C ARG A 53 16.89 -2.06 -16.91
N PRO A 54 17.97 -1.34 -16.59
CA PRO A 54 19.20 -2.02 -16.18
C PRO A 54 18.94 -2.85 -14.91
N ASN A 55 19.68 -3.91 -14.73
CA ASN A 55 19.73 -4.66 -13.48
C ASN A 55 21.23 -4.75 -13.06
N PRO A 56 21.63 -4.11 -11.96
CA PRO A 56 20.84 -3.36 -10.99
C PRO A 56 20.27 -2.02 -11.51
N ASP A 57 19.08 -1.64 -11.08
CA ASP A 57 18.44 -0.35 -11.42
C ASP A 57 18.79 0.73 -10.38
N VAL A 58 20.04 1.17 -10.43
CA VAL A 58 20.59 2.14 -9.46
C VAL A 58 19.83 3.46 -9.48
N LEU A 59 19.42 3.95 -10.65
CA LEU A 59 18.70 5.22 -10.76
C LEU A 59 17.32 5.15 -10.11
N ALA A 60 16.53 4.13 -10.43
CA ALA A 60 15.20 3.99 -9.88
C ALA A 60 15.25 3.72 -8.37
N TYR A 61 16.20 2.91 -7.92
CA TYR A 61 16.42 2.63 -6.51
C TYR A 61 16.77 3.91 -5.73
N SER A 62 17.84 4.61 -6.12
CA SER A 62 18.33 5.77 -5.38
C SER A 62 17.34 6.93 -5.33
N TRP A 63 16.59 7.15 -6.41
CA TRP A 63 15.57 8.19 -6.43
C TRP A 63 14.42 7.91 -5.45
N ARG A 64 13.99 6.67 -5.37
CA ARG A 64 12.89 6.27 -4.47
C ARG A 64 13.35 6.10 -3.02
N ASP A 65 14.56 5.60 -2.81
CA ASP A 65 15.17 5.45 -1.50
C ASP A 65 15.32 6.78 -0.73
N TYR A 66 15.48 7.91 -1.48
CA TYR A 66 15.40 9.25 -0.90
C TYR A 66 14.07 9.48 -0.13
N GLY A 67 12.97 8.90 -0.59
CA GLY A 67 11.68 8.97 0.10
C GLY A 67 11.77 8.46 1.53
N ASN A 68 12.36 7.28 1.73
CA ASN A 68 12.50 6.67 3.06
C ASN A 68 13.57 7.36 3.91
N ARG A 69 14.62 7.90 3.30
CA ARG A 69 15.74 8.55 4.03
C ARG A 69 15.46 10.00 4.44
N ALA A 70 14.74 10.74 3.62
CA ALA A 70 14.52 12.17 3.86
C ALA A 70 13.05 12.59 3.67
N GLY A 71 12.38 12.10 2.63
CA GLY A 71 11.02 12.51 2.27
C GLY A 71 10.00 12.19 3.36
N PHE A 72 10.06 10.99 3.92
CA PHE A 72 9.19 10.55 5.02
C PHE A 72 9.24 11.52 6.20
N TRP A 73 10.43 11.86 6.66
CA TRP A 73 10.62 12.71 7.84
C TRP A 73 10.01 14.10 7.66
N ARG A 74 10.21 14.70 6.50
CA ARG A 74 9.63 16.00 6.15
C ARG A 74 8.11 15.95 6.03
N MET A 75 7.58 14.90 5.43
CA MET A 75 6.14 14.68 5.33
C MET A 75 5.52 14.48 6.71
N MET A 76 6.13 13.64 7.54
CA MET A 76 5.70 13.37 8.90
C MET A 76 5.62 14.63 9.75
N GLU A 77 6.67 15.48 9.73
CA GLU A 77 6.69 16.78 10.42
C GLU A 77 5.57 17.71 9.93
N ALA A 78 5.31 17.75 8.63
CA ALA A 78 4.22 18.52 8.07
C ALA A 78 2.85 18.02 8.54
N MET A 79 2.62 16.70 8.51
CA MET A 79 1.37 16.10 8.98
C MET A 79 1.17 16.35 10.48
N GLU A 80 2.21 16.19 11.29
CA GLU A 80 2.17 16.44 12.73
C GLU A 80 1.81 17.91 13.05
N ARG A 81 2.40 18.86 12.34
CA ARG A 81 2.12 20.30 12.49
C ARG A 81 0.63 20.64 12.33
N TYR A 82 -0.07 19.90 11.47
CA TYR A 82 -1.50 20.13 11.20
C TYR A 82 -2.42 19.10 11.88
N GLY A 83 -1.88 18.26 12.77
CA GLY A 83 -2.66 17.26 13.48
C GLY A 83 -3.27 16.18 12.57
N VAL A 84 -2.64 15.90 11.42
CA VAL A 84 -3.12 14.90 10.44
C VAL A 84 -2.54 13.54 10.78
N ARG A 85 -3.43 12.55 10.95
CA ARG A 85 -3.04 11.14 11.07
C ARG A 85 -2.95 10.50 9.69
N GLY A 86 -2.02 9.55 9.54
CA GLY A 86 -1.83 8.81 8.30
C GLY A 86 -2.52 7.44 8.32
N SER A 87 -3.09 7.06 7.17
CA SER A 87 -3.40 5.67 6.84
C SER A 87 -2.35 5.21 5.84
N VAL A 88 -1.33 4.51 6.32
CA VAL A 88 -0.13 4.22 5.54
C VAL A 88 -0.35 3.09 4.56
N SER A 89 -0.18 3.38 3.27
CA SER A 89 -0.03 2.38 2.21
C SER A 89 1.42 1.85 2.26
N LEU A 90 1.60 0.67 2.87
CA LEU A 90 2.91 0.17 3.26
C LEU A 90 3.38 -0.98 2.39
N ASN A 91 4.54 -0.83 1.74
CA ASN A 91 5.30 -2.03 1.39
C ASN A 91 5.88 -2.64 2.66
N VAL A 92 5.49 -3.85 2.95
CA VAL A 92 5.77 -4.48 4.26
C VAL A 92 7.27 -4.66 4.52
N ALA A 93 8.08 -4.78 3.48
CA ALA A 93 9.54 -4.83 3.58
C ALA A 93 10.16 -3.61 4.32
N VAL A 94 9.47 -2.47 4.34
CA VAL A 94 9.90 -1.28 5.11
C VAL A 94 10.02 -1.59 6.60
N CYS A 95 9.22 -2.52 7.13
CA CYS A 95 9.31 -2.94 8.54
C CYS A 95 10.70 -3.47 8.91
N GLU A 96 11.37 -4.12 7.97
CA GLU A 96 12.69 -4.72 8.17
C GLU A 96 13.83 -3.83 7.70
N HIS A 97 13.62 -3.09 6.61
CA HIS A 97 14.66 -2.23 6.02
C HIS A 97 14.77 -0.86 6.68
N HIS A 98 13.65 -0.32 7.21
CA HIS A 98 13.59 1.00 7.83
C HIS A 98 12.69 0.96 9.09
N PRO A 99 13.04 0.17 10.12
CA PRO A 99 12.22 -0.01 11.32
C PRO A 99 11.95 1.29 12.07
N GLU A 100 12.84 2.29 11.98
CA GLU A 100 12.66 3.61 12.57
C GLU A 100 11.49 4.39 11.94
N VAL A 101 11.25 4.22 10.63
CA VAL A 101 10.08 4.81 9.94
C VAL A 101 8.79 4.25 10.51
N ILE A 102 8.75 2.93 10.71
CA ILE A 102 7.60 2.24 11.29
C ILE A 102 7.37 2.67 12.75
N ALA A 103 8.43 2.75 13.53
CA ALA A 103 8.33 3.19 14.92
C ALA A 103 7.72 4.59 15.06
N GLU A 104 8.10 5.52 14.18
CA GLU A 104 7.53 6.87 14.18
C GLU A 104 6.07 6.91 13.73
N CYS A 105 5.65 6.03 12.80
CA CYS A 105 4.24 5.88 12.44
C CYS A 105 3.42 5.33 13.62
N VAL A 106 3.90 4.29 14.29
CA VAL A 106 3.25 3.68 15.46
C VAL A 106 3.12 4.69 16.61
N LYS A 107 4.17 5.44 16.91
CA LYS A 107 4.18 6.49 17.95
C LYS A 107 3.11 7.56 17.73
N ARG A 108 2.73 7.81 16.47
CA ARG A 108 1.69 8.79 16.08
C ARG A 108 0.31 8.18 15.89
N ASP A 109 0.17 6.91 16.25
CA ASP A 109 -1.10 6.17 16.11
C ASP A 109 -1.61 6.19 14.64
N TRP A 110 -0.68 6.07 13.68
CA TRP A 110 -1.03 5.89 12.27
C TRP A 110 -1.44 4.44 12.04
N GLU A 111 -2.44 4.22 11.18
CA GLU A 111 -2.84 2.88 10.79
C GLU A 111 -2.11 2.43 9.52
N PHE A 112 -2.13 1.12 9.28
CA PHE A 112 -1.47 0.52 8.13
C PHE A 112 -2.45 -0.32 7.30
N TYR A 113 -2.33 -0.21 5.97
CA TYR A 113 -2.80 -1.21 5.05
C TYR A 113 -1.66 -1.64 4.13
N SER A 114 -1.71 -2.88 3.65
CA SER A 114 -0.61 -3.43 2.86
C SER A 114 -0.60 -2.88 1.44
N HIS A 115 0.60 -2.57 0.95
CA HIS A 115 0.89 -2.32 -0.46
C HIS A 115 1.81 -3.42 -1.02
N GLY A 116 1.55 -4.68 -0.65
CA GLY A 116 2.42 -5.81 -0.93
C GLY A 116 3.71 -5.80 -0.11
N ILE A 117 4.62 -6.73 -0.41
CA ILE A 117 5.90 -6.83 0.31
C ILE A 117 6.90 -5.80 -0.22
N TYR A 118 7.14 -5.82 -1.53
CA TYR A 118 7.99 -4.87 -2.26
C TYR A 118 7.20 -4.22 -3.38
N ASN A 119 7.47 -2.97 -3.73
CA ASN A 119 6.77 -2.30 -4.83
C ASN A 119 7.19 -2.80 -6.22
N THR A 120 8.17 -3.66 -6.26
CA THR A 120 8.71 -4.30 -7.47
C THR A 120 8.15 -5.70 -7.72
N ARG A 121 7.35 -6.24 -6.78
CA ARG A 121 6.74 -7.57 -6.88
C ARG A 121 5.24 -7.47 -7.00
N TYR A 122 4.69 -8.09 -8.03
CA TYR A 122 3.27 -8.02 -8.38
C TYR A 122 2.58 -9.37 -8.20
N THR A 123 1.27 -9.35 -8.03
CA THR A 123 0.45 -10.57 -7.84
C THR A 123 0.11 -11.30 -9.14
N TYR A 124 0.47 -10.75 -10.29
CA TYR A 124 0.20 -11.38 -11.58
C TYR A 124 0.69 -12.82 -11.67
N GLY A 125 -0.20 -13.71 -12.09
CA GLY A 125 0.13 -15.12 -12.35
C GLY A 125 0.41 -15.93 -11.08
N MET A 126 0.20 -15.39 -9.91
CA MET A 126 0.25 -16.15 -8.67
C MET A 126 -0.90 -17.15 -8.62
N SER A 127 -0.61 -18.36 -8.12
CA SER A 127 -1.66 -19.28 -7.70
C SER A 127 -2.32 -18.76 -6.43
N GLU A 128 -3.53 -19.21 -6.13
CA GLU A 128 -4.24 -18.88 -4.89
C GLU A 128 -3.37 -19.12 -3.64
N ALA A 129 -2.65 -20.24 -3.60
CA ALA A 129 -1.77 -20.56 -2.47
C ALA A 129 -0.61 -19.58 -2.32
N GLN A 130 -0.03 -19.10 -3.43
CA GLN A 130 1.05 -18.12 -3.41
C GLN A 130 0.56 -16.75 -2.96
N GLU A 131 -0.59 -16.31 -3.46
CA GLU A 131 -1.18 -15.03 -3.06
C GLU A 131 -1.62 -15.05 -1.60
N ARG A 132 -2.25 -16.13 -1.14
CA ARG A 132 -2.62 -16.32 0.26
C ARG A 132 -1.40 -16.26 1.18
N ALA A 133 -0.34 -16.99 0.85
CA ALA A 133 0.91 -16.97 1.63
C ALA A 133 1.53 -15.57 1.70
N LEU A 134 1.50 -14.82 0.58
CA LEU A 134 1.98 -13.44 0.53
C LEU A 134 1.15 -12.51 1.42
N ILE A 135 -0.16 -12.65 1.43
CA ILE A 135 -1.06 -11.86 2.27
C ILE A 135 -0.85 -12.21 3.74
N GLU A 136 -0.79 -13.50 4.08
CA GLU A 136 -0.54 -13.96 5.45
C GLU A 136 0.81 -13.48 6.00
N ASP A 137 1.88 -13.52 5.19
CA ASP A 137 3.20 -12.99 5.53
C ASP A 137 3.14 -11.48 5.81
N ALA A 138 2.43 -10.73 4.98
CA ALA A 138 2.22 -9.29 5.18
C ALA A 138 1.52 -9.00 6.52
N PHE A 139 0.47 -9.75 6.86
CA PHE A 139 -0.24 -9.61 8.13
C PHE A 139 0.65 -9.93 9.32
N ALA A 140 1.37 -11.06 9.26
CA ALA A 140 2.26 -11.50 10.33
C ALA A 140 3.40 -10.50 10.58
N THR A 141 3.99 -9.98 9.49
CA THR A 141 5.10 -9.03 9.57
C THR A 141 4.65 -7.71 10.18
N VAL A 142 3.53 -7.13 9.72
CA VAL A 142 3.04 -5.88 10.30
C VAL A 142 2.64 -6.07 11.77
N GLN A 143 1.95 -7.16 12.11
CA GLN A 143 1.60 -7.46 13.50
C GLN A 143 2.85 -7.58 14.38
N LYS A 144 3.90 -8.23 13.90
CA LYS A 144 5.17 -8.40 14.62
C LYS A 144 5.85 -7.04 14.91
N HIS A 145 5.88 -6.13 13.93
CA HIS A 145 6.64 -4.89 14.02
C HIS A 145 5.85 -3.71 14.60
N THR A 146 4.53 -3.76 14.55
CA THR A 146 3.68 -2.63 14.96
C THR A 146 2.73 -2.97 16.11
N GLY A 147 2.46 -4.24 16.36
CA GLY A 147 1.38 -4.68 17.23
C GLY A 147 -0.02 -4.46 16.65
N GLN A 148 -0.13 -3.91 15.44
CA GLN A 148 -1.41 -3.58 14.79
C GLN A 148 -1.79 -4.64 13.76
N ARG A 149 -3.10 -4.81 13.55
CA ARG A 149 -3.63 -5.56 12.43
C ARG A 149 -3.70 -4.65 11.20
N LEU A 150 -3.35 -5.18 10.02
CA LEU A 150 -3.57 -4.47 8.75
C LEU A 150 -5.05 -4.13 8.55
N ALA A 151 -5.32 -2.87 8.19
CA ALA A 151 -6.68 -2.36 7.93
C ALA A 151 -7.21 -2.74 6.54
N GLY A 152 -6.33 -3.07 5.59
CA GLY A 152 -6.73 -3.38 4.22
C GLY A 152 -5.56 -3.77 3.33
N TRP A 153 -5.88 -3.88 2.04
CA TRP A 153 -4.94 -4.27 0.99
C TRP A 153 -5.06 -3.38 -0.25
N LEU A 154 -3.93 -2.93 -0.79
CA LEU A 154 -3.80 -2.26 -2.07
C LEU A 154 -2.58 -2.83 -2.80
N SER A 155 -2.78 -3.67 -3.77
CA SER A 155 -1.68 -4.34 -4.47
C SER A 155 -0.74 -3.35 -5.19
N PRO A 156 0.58 -3.63 -5.22
CA PRO A 156 1.52 -2.88 -6.03
C PRO A 156 1.08 -2.82 -7.49
N ALA A 157 1.18 -1.63 -8.10
CA ALA A 157 0.72 -1.37 -9.46
C ALA A 157 -0.75 -1.77 -9.72
N LEU A 158 -1.58 -1.85 -8.67
CA LEU A 158 -2.99 -2.26 -8.73
C LEU A 158 -3.20 -3.65 -9.38
N THR A 159 -2.23 -4.53 -9.17
CA THR A 159 -2.29 -5.89 -9.72
C THR A 159 -3.16 -6.80 -8.88
N ASN A 160 -3.80 -7.77 -9.50
CA ASN A 160 -4.68 -8.72 -8.83
C ASN A 160 -4.65 -10.09 -9.51
N THR A 161 -5.10 -11.10 -8.81
CA THR A 161 -5.56 -12.37 -9.35
C THR A 161 -7.09 -12.41 -9.36
N GLU A 162 -7.68 -13.49 -9.81
CA GLU A 162 -9.14 -13.70 -9.74
C GLU A 162 -9.63 -13.83 -8.30
N ARG A 163 -8.73 -14.12 -7.35
CA ARG A 163 -9.03 -14.42 -5.94
C ARG A 163 -8.68 -13.31 -4.96
N THR A 164 -8.09 -12.22 -5.43
CA THR A 164 -7.63 -11.13 -4.52
C THR A 164 -8.75 -10.54 -3.66
N LEU A 165 -9.99 -10.61 -4.12
CA LEU A 165 -11.15 -10.06 -3.41
C LEU A 165 -11.87 -11.06 -2.48
N ASP A 166 -11.49 -12.34 -2.54
CA ASP A 166 -12.06 -13.41 -1.70
C ASP A 166 -11.38 -13.45 -0.32
#